data_3468f049fb0b45db7249189f8df32205
#
_entry.id   3468f049fb0b45db7249189f8df32205
#
_cell.length_a   1.000
_cell.length_b   1.000
_cell.length_c   1.000
_cell.angle_alpha   90.00
_cell.angle_beta   90.00
_cell.angle_gamma   90.00
#
_symmetry.space_group_name_H-M   'P 1'
#
loop_
_entity.id
_entity.type
_entity.pdbx_description
1 polymer ?
#
loop_
_entity_poly.entity_id
_entity_poly.type
_entity_poly.pdbx_seq_one_letter_code
_entity_poly.pdbx_strand_id
1 'polypeptide(L)'
;MRRAVPAAETLAESLRDAAQPRLVLLTGGRGSSKTRWCGELAQAARDAGLSLAGVISPPVYAAGKIAIDLLAVATGERRRLAERPPPGEPGTAGLGWRFDLAVLAWGNAMLDNTSACDLLLIDELGPLEFRGEGGFLAGFAAIEARRYRLAVVVVRPELLDTARARWPWFSLIYDKDIS
;
A
#
# COMPACT_ATOMS: atom_id res chain seq x y z
N MET A 1 4.11 14.75 -13.16
CA MET A 1 5.53 14.39 -13.46
C MET A 1 5.84 13.08 -12.76
N ARG A 2 6.41 12.10 -13.45
CA ARG A 2 6.90 10.84 -12.85
C ARG A 2 8.38 10.99 -12.49
N ARG A 3 8.81 10.37 -11.41
CA ARG A 3 10.21 10.38 -10.95
C ARG A 3 10.65 8.97 -10.53
N ALA A 4 11.95 8.72 -10.59
CA ALA A 4 12.56 7.54 -9.97
C ALA A 4 12.23 7.50 -8.46
N VAL A 5 12.16 6.29 -7.93
CA VAL A 5 11.86 6.08 -6.52
C VAL A 5 13.11 6.37 -5.70
N PRO A 6 13.06 7.27 -4.71
CA PRO A 6 14.20 7.56 -3.85
C PRO A 6 14.53 6.38 -2.93
N ALA A 7 15.72 6.42 -2.30
CA ALA A 7 16.01 5.55 -1.18
C ALA A 7 15.00 5.77 -0.05
N ALA A 8 14.61 4.69 0.63
CA ALA A 8 13.60 4.71 1.69
C ALA A 8 14.02 5.63 2.85
N GLU A 9 15.28 5.57 3.24
CA GLU A 9 15.87 6.36 4.32
C GLU A 9 15.80 7.86 4.01
N THR A 10 16.18 8.26 2.79
CA THR A 10 16.14 9.66 2.34
C THR A 10 14.71 10.21 2.40
N LEU A 11 13.73 9.40 1.99
CA LEU A 11 12.33 9.82 2.04
C LEU A 11 11.84 9.92 3.48
N ALA A 12 12.16 8.96 4.35
CA ALA A 12 11.80 8.98 5.76
C ALA A 12 12.36 10.22 6.48
N GLU A 13 13.64 10.54 6.27
CA GLU A 13 14.27 11.73 6.83
C GLU A 13 13.55 13.02 6.42
N SER A 14 13.12 13.11 5.15
CA SER A 14 12.41 14.28 4.63
C SER A 14 11.04 14.54 5.27
N LEU A 15 10.49 13.57 6.03
CA LEU A 15 9.19 13.72 6.68
C LEU A 15 9.24 14.59 7.93
N ARG A 16 10.39 14.73 8.56
CA ARG A 16 10.55 15.53 9.78
C ARG A 16 10.18 16.99 9.57
N ASP A 17 10.48 17.53 8.38
CA ASP A 17 10.28 18.93 8.03
C ASP A 17 9.04 19.18 7.16
N ALA A 18 8.22 18.15 6.93
CA ALA A 18 7.05 18.26 6.05
C ALA A 18 5.94 19.10 6.72
N ALA A 19 5.72 20.31 6.20
CA ALA A 19 4.74 21.26 6.73
C ALA A 19 3.28 20.99 6.26
N GLN A 20 3.10 20.26 5.15
CA GLN A 20 1.80 20.00 4.53
C GLN A 20 1.65 18.52 4.17
N PRO A 21 0.43 17.96 4.25
CA PRO A 21 0.18 16.58 3.81
C PRO A 21 0.53 16.39 2.34
N ARG A 22 1.32 15.36 2.04
CA ARG A 22 1.69 14.99 0.67
C ARG A 22 1.14 13.61 0.35
N LEU A 23 0.59 13.43 -0.84
CA LEU A 23 0.19 12.14 -1.39
C LEU A 23 1.12 11.76 -2.53
N VAL A 24 1.76 10.61 -2.41
CA VAL A 24 2.60 10.02 -3.45
C VAL A 24 1.89 8.79 -4.02
N LEU A 25 1.77 8.73 -5.33
CA LEU A 25 1.33 7.53 -6.04
C LEU A 25 2.58 6.75 -6.44
N LEU A 26 2.72 5.53 -5.90
CA LEU A 26 3.80 4.61 -6.25
C LEU A 26 3.30 3.64 -7.32
N THR A 27 3.94 3.63 -8.47
CA THR A 27 3.58 2.76 -9.59
C THR A 27 4.77 1.95 -10.09
N GLY A 28 4.54 1.13 -11.10
CA GLY A 28 5.51 0.25 -11.75
C GLY A 28 4.92 -1.11 -12.06
N GLY A 29 5.55 -1.83 -12.97
CA GLY A 29 5.12 -3.15 -13.43
C GLY A 29 5.00 -4.19 -12.32
N ARG A 30 4.41 -5.34 -12.67
CA ARG A 30 4.34 -6.48 -11.75
C ARG A 30 5.75 -6.97 -11.43
N GLY A 31 6.04 -7.18 -10.15
CA GLY A 31 7.37 -7.64 -9.70
C GLY A 31 8.42 -6.53 -9.57
N SER A 32 8.09 -5.25 -9.80
CA SER A 32 9.00 -4.11 -9.67
C SER A 32 9.37 -3.75 -8.22
N SER A 33 9.14 -4.67 -7.27
CA SER A 33 9.53 -4.53 -5.86
C SER A 33 8.87 -3.38 -5.09
N LYS A 34 7.67 -2.94 -5.48
CA LYS A 34 6.92 -1.87 -4.79
C LYS A 34 6.66 -2.19 -3.32
N THR A 35 6.08 -3.36 -3.03
CA THR A 35 5.81 -3.85 -1.66
C THR A 35 7.08 -3.93 -0.82
N ARG A 36 8.18 -4.40 -1.40
CA ARG A 36 9.48 -4.44 -0.71
C ARG A 36 9.93 -3.05 -0.31
N TRP A 37 9.89 -2.09 -1.24
CA TRP A 37 10.27 -0.71 -0.97
C TRP A 37 9.34 -0.06 0.08
N CYS A 38 8.03 -0.35 0.07
CA CYS A 38 7.12 0.09 1.13
C CYS A 38 7.54 -0.45 2.50
N GLY A 39 7.98 -1.72 2.56
CA GLY A 39 8.53 -2.32 3.78
C GLY A 39 9.81 -1.65 4.26
N GLU A 40 10.73 -1.36 3.35
CA GLU A 40 11.98 -0.62 3.62
C GLU A 40 11.67 0.80 4.14
N LEU A 41 10.71 1.50 3.52
CA LEU A 41 10.27 2.83 3.97
C LEU A 41 9.62 2.78 5.35
N ALA A 42 8.78 1.77 5.62
CA ALA A 42 8.17 1.58 6.93
C ALA A 42 9.23 1.35 8.01
N GLN A 43 10.27 0.57 7.71
CA GLN A 43 11.37 0.31 8.64
C GLN A 43 12.19 1.58 8.88
N ALA A 44 12.61 2.28 7.83
CA ALA A 44 13.37 3.51 7.95
C ALA A 44 12.60 4.60 8.74
N ALA A 45 11.29 4.72 8.51
CA ALA A 45 10.45 5.65 9.26
C ALA A 45 10.33 5.26 10.75
N ARG A 46 10.23 3.95 11.06
CA ARG A 46 10.22 3.44 12.44
C ARG A 46 11.54 3.74 13.14
N ASP A 47 12.68 3.50 12.50
CA ASP A 47 14.01 3.74 13.02
C ASP A 47 14.25 5.25 13.25
N ALA A 48 13.59 6.10 12.45
CA ALA A 48 13.57 7.56 12.62
C ALA A 48 12.61 8.05 13.74
N GLY A 49 11.88 7.15 14.42
CA GLY A 49 10.93 7.47 15.48
C GLY A 49 9.61 8.11 14.99
N LEU A 50 9.27 7.93 13.71
CA LEU A 50 8.06 8.46 13.11
C LEU A 50 6.85 7.57 13.40
N SER A 51 5.67 8.18 13.51
CA SER A 51 4.40 7.48 13.66
C SER A 51 3.92 6.94 12.30
N LEU A 52 3.51 5.67 12.29
CA LEU A 52 3.12 4.96 11.08
C LEU A 52 1.68 4.46 11.15
N ALA A 53 1.02 4.43 10.00
CA ALA A 53 -0.29 3.79 9.81
C ALA A 53 -0.37 3.10 8.45
N GLY A 54 -1.42 2.29 8.28
CA GLY A 54 -1.71 1.63 7.02
C GLY A 54 -1.36 0.15 7.00
N VAL A 55 -1.40 -0.41 5.80
CA VAL A 55 -1.21 -1.83 5.55
C VAL A 55 -0.32 -2.06 4.32
N ILE A 56 0.50 -3.09 4.37
CA ILE A 56 1.25 -3.59 3.20
C ILE A 56 1.05 -5.09 3.04
N SER A 57 1.15 -5.59 1.82
CA SER A 57 0.77 -6.97 1.45
C SER A 57 1.98 -7.78 0.94
N PRO A 58 2.96 -8.11 1.82
CA PRO A 58 4.16 -8.81 1.43
C PRO A 58 3.88 -10.22 0.90
N PRO A 59 4.48 -10.59 -0.24
CA PRO A 59 4.37 -11.94 -0.77
C PRO A 59 5.14 -12.94 0.10
N VAL A 60 4.61 -14.16 0.19
CA VAL A 60 5.27 -15.31 0.81
C VAL A 60 5.74 -16.25 -0.28
N TYR A 61 7.01 -16.63 -0.23
CA TYR A 61 7.64 -17.50 -1.20
C TYR A 61 8.10 -18.84 -0.59
N ALA A 62 7.96 -19.91 -1.40
CA ALA A 62 8.64 -21.18 -1.24
C ALA A 62 9.26 -21.53 -2.60
N ALA A 63 8.81 -22.57 -3.31
CA ALA A 63 9.14 -22.78 -4.73
C ALA A 63 8.27 -21.89 -5.64
N GLY A 64 8.30 -20.57 -5.44
CA GLY A 64 7.45 -19.57 -6.07
C GLY A 64 6.59 -18.81 -5.06
N LYS A 65 5.78 -17.84 -5.52
CA LYS A 65 4.84 -17.11 -4.64
C LYS A 65 3.68 -18.03 -4.26
N ILE A 66 3.59 -18.40 -2.99
CA ILE A 66 2.59 -19.33 -2.45
C ILE A 66 1.45 -18.65 -1.71
N ALA A 67 1.71 -17.48 -1.15
CA ALA A 67 0.73 -16.74 -0.35
C ALA A 67 1.02 -15.24 -0.35
N ILE A 68 0.11 -14.49 0.26
CA ILE A 68 0.21 -13.05 0.54
C ILE A 68 -0.15 -12.88 2.01
N ASP A 69 0.71 -12.23 2.78
CA ASP A 69 0.37 -11.79 4.12
C ASP A 69 -0.13 -10.34 4.09
N LEU A 70 -0.83 -9.93 5.14
CA LEU A 70 -1.13 -8.54 5.43
C LEU A 70 -0.34 -8.12 6.67
N LEU A 71 0.39 -7.04 6.57
CA LEU A 71 1.16 -6.44 7.65
C LEU A 71 0.54 -5.11 8.04
N ALA A 72 0.09 -4.97 9.29
CA ALA A 72 -0.28 -3.70 9.89
C ALA A 72 1.00 -2.88 10.17
N VAL A 73 1.16 -1.76 9.47
CA VAL A 73 2.41 -0.99 9.49
C VAL A 73 2.70 -0.40 10.87
N ALA A 74 1.67 0.02 11.60
CA ALA A 74 1.82 0.62 12.93
C ALA A 74 2.34 -0.35 14.00
N THR A 75 1.82 -1.58 14.00
CA THR A 75 2.09 -2.57 15.06
C THR A 75 3.11 -3.62 14.67
N GLY A 76 3.32 -3.84 13.38
CA GLY A 76 4.09 -4.97 12.85
C GLY A 76 3.34 -6.30 12.88
N GLU A 77 2.06 -6.30 13.30
CA GLU A 77 1.24 -7.52 13.29
C GLU A 77 1.03 -8.02 11.86
N ARG A 78 1.19 -9.33 11.67
CA ARG A 78 1.08 -9.98 10.37
C ARG A 78 0.06 -11.09 10.41
N ARG A 79 -0.81 -11.14 9.38
CA ARG A 79 -1.80 -12.20 9.18
C ARG A 79 -1.77 -12.71 7.75
N ARG A 80 -2.17 -13.96 7.52
CA ARG A 80 -2.27 -14.56 6.19
C ARG A 80 -3.50 -14.00 5.47
N LEU A 81 -3.26 -13.14 4.45
CA LEU A 81 -4.33 -12.48 3.68
C LEU A 81 -4.89 -13.37 2.56
N ALA A 82 -4.00 -14.08 1.85
CA ALA A 82 -4.45 -14.91 0.74
C ALA A 82 -3.50 -16.07 0.49
N GLU A 83 -4.05 -17.15 -0.05
CA GLU A 83 -3.33 -18.35 -0.45
C GLU A 83 -3.72 -18.76 -1.87
N ARG A 84 -2.89 -19.56 -2.52
CA ARG A 84 -3.27 -20.17 -3.78
C ARG A 84 -4.41 -21.16 -3.53
N PRO A 85 -5.49 -21.14 -4.33
CA PRO A 85 -6.52 -22.17 -4.24
C PRO A 85 -5.92 -23.53 -4.61
N PRO A 86 -6.51 -24.64 -4.13
CA PRO A 86 -6.15 -25.97 -4.56
C PRO A 86 -6.25 -26.09 -6.09
N PRO A 87 -5.48 -27.02 -6.72
CA PRO A 87 -5.60 -27.27 -8.17
C PRO A 87 -7.04 -27.55 -8.58
N GLY A 88 -7.55 -26.82 -9.57
CA GLY A 88 -8.92 -26.97 -10.10
C GLY A 88 -9.98 -26.11 -9.38
N GLU A 89 -9.64 -25.46 -8.30
CA GLU A 89 -10.56 -24.52 -7.62
C GLU A 89 -10.35 -23.07 -8.10
N PRO A 90 -11.44 -22.29 -8.29
CA PRO A 90 -11.32 -20.88 -8.64
C PRO A 90 -10.84 -20.05 -7.44
N GLY A 91 -10.04 -19.03 -7.72
CA GLY A 91 -9.71 -17.99 -6.75
C GLY A 91 -10.86 -16.99 -6.55
N THR A 92 -10.76 -16.17 -5.51
CA THR A 92 -11.72 -15.10 -5.21
C THR A 92 -11.76 -14.10 -6.38
N ALA A 93 -12.95 -13.82 -6.89
CA ALA A 93 -13.20 -12.86 -7.98
C ALA A 93 -12.27 -13.05 -9.22
N GLY A 94 -11.86 -14.27 -9.53
CA GLY A 94 -10.99 -14.56 -10.68
C GLY A 94 -9.53 -14.11 -10.52
N LEU A 95 -9.10 -13.70 -9.32
CA LEU A 95 -7.75 -13.17 -9.08
C LEU A 95 -6.67 -14.24 -8.95
N GLY A 96 -7.02 -15.53 -9.01
CA GLY A 96 -6.10 -16.65 -8.81
C GLY A 96 -5.58 -16.79 -7.36
N TRP A 97 -6.26 -16.14 -6.39
CA TRP A 97 -6.00 -16.17 -4.96
C TRP A 97 -7.29 -16.36 -4.18
N ARG A 98 -7.25 -17.14 -3.10
CA ARG A 98 -8.32 -17.25 -2.13
C ARG A 98 -8.02 -16.32 -0.94
N PHE A 99 -8.82 -15.27 -0.80
CA PHE A 99 -8.64 -14.28 0.28
C PHE A 99 -9.35 -14.71 1.56
N ASP A 100 -8.71 -14.48 2.70
CA ASP A 100 -9.31 -14.54 4.02
C ASP A 100 -10.09 -13.24 4.28
N LEU A 101 -11.42 -13.35 4.32
CA LEU A 101 -12.31 -12.19 4.48
C LEU A 101 -12.20 -11.57 5.89
N ALA A 102 -11.86 -12.37 6.92
CA ALA A 102 -11.67 -11.85 8.26
C ALA A 102 -10.38 -10.99 8.34
N VAL A 103 -9.32 -11.42 7.65
CA VAL A 103 -8.08 -10.66 7.56
C VAL A 103 -8.26 -9.41 6.70
N LEU A 104 -9.06 -9.48 5.64
CA LEU A 104 -9.41 -8.32 4.83
C LEU A 104 -10.20 -7.29 5.66
N ALA A 105 -11.18 -7.75 6.44
CA ALA A 105 -11.95 -6.90 7.35
C ALA A 105 -11.05 -6.27 8.44
N TRP A 106 -10.10 -7.04 8.98
CA TRP A 106 -9.12 -6.54 9.93
C TRP A 106 -8.25 -5.42 9.32
N GLY A 107 -7.79 -5.58 8.08
CA GLY A 107 -7.04 -4.56 7.37
C GLY A 107 -7.85 -3.28 7.12
N ASN A 108 -9.13 -3.41 6.74
CA ASN A 108 -10.03 -2.25 6.61
C ASN A 108 -10.22 -1.55 7.97
N ALA A 109 -10.42 -2.29 9.06
CA ALA A 109 -10.54 -1.71 10.40
C ALA A 109 -9.26 -0.94 10.82
N MET A 110 -8.07 -1.39 10.43
CA MET A 110 -6.83 -0.65 10.66
C MET A 110 -6.81 0.69 9.91
N LEU A 111 -7.31 0.70 8.68
CA LEU A 111 -7.39 1.90 7.85
C LEU A 111 -8.46 2.88 8.35
N ASP A 112 -9.65 2.39 8.73
CA ASP A 112 -10.74 3.20 9.28
C ASP A 112 -10.35 3.87 10.61
N ASN A 113 -9.56 3.19 11.43
CA ASN A 113 -9.09 3.70 12.72
C ASN A 113 -7.77 4.47 12.63
N THR A 114 -7.34 4.86 11.42
CA THR A 114 -6.11 5.62 11.25
C THR A 114 -6.23 6.99 11.93
N SER A 115 -5.44 7.19 12.98
CA SER A 115 -5.21 8.50 13.61
C SER A 115 -4.21 9.34 12.81
N ALA A 116 -3.93 10.56 13.24
CA ALA A 116 -2.88 11.37 12.63
C ALA A 116 -1.52 10.67 12.75
N CYS A 117 -0.77 10.61 11.63
CA CYS A 117 0.51 9.93 11.56
C CYS A 117 1.50 10.66 10.65
N ASP A 118 2.78 10.32 10.77
CA ASP A 118 3.80 10.87 9.88
C ASP A 118 3.77 10.17 8.52
N LEU A 119 3.60 8.85 8.50
CA LEU A 119 3.59 8.03 7.28
C LEU A 119 2.37 7.10 7.24
N LEU A 120 1.56 7.26 6.18
CA LEU A 120 0.49 6.32 5.81
C LEU A 120 0.93 5.49 4.60
N LEU A 121 0.94 4.16 4.72
CA LEU A 121 1.25 3.24 3.62
C LEU A 121 0.03 2.40 3.25
N ILE A 122 -0.31 2.35 1.97
CA ILE A 122 -1.36 1.48 1.42
C ILE A 122 -0.83 0.76 0.19
N ASP A 123 -0.54 -0.51 0.34
CA ASP A 123 -0.02 -1.38 -0.71
C ASP A 123 -1.02 -2.49 -1.02
N GLU A 124 -1.80 -2.37 -1.93
CA GLU A 124 -2.11 -1.81 -3.22
C GLU A 124 -3.62 -1.45 -3.23
N LEU A 125 -4.02 -0.35 -3.85
CA LEU A 125 -5.41 -0.13 -4.27
C LEU A 125 -5.53 -0.54 -5.74
N GLY A 126 -6.26 -1.61 -5.97
CA GLY A 126 -6.40 -2.25 -7.27
C GLY A 126 -7.76 -2.07 -7.94
N PRO A 127 -8.05 -2.84 -9.00
CA PRO A 127 -9.31 -2.72 -9.73
C PRO A 127 -10.56 -2.97 -8.88
N LEU A 128 -10.50 -3.85 -7.87
CA LEU A 128 -11.65 -4.12 -6.99
C LEU A 128 -12.01 -2.89 -6.16
N GLU A 129 -11.00 -2.25 -5.58
CA GLU A 129 -11.17 -1.05 -4.77
C GLU A 129 -11.71 0.10 -5.63
N PHE A 130 -11.12 0.36 -6.79
CA PHE A 130 -11.55 1.45 -7.67
C PHE A 130 -12.95 1.26 -8.25
N ARG A 131 -13.45 0.00 -8.36
CA ARG A 131 -14.82 -0.30 -8.74
C ARG A 131 -15.80 -0.35 -7.57
N GLY A 132 -15.31 -0.29 -6.33
CA GLY A 132 -16.13 -0.45 -5.14
C GLY A 132 -16.62 -1.88 -4.89
N GLU A 133 -15.97 -2.88 -5.49
CA GLU A 133 -16.37 -4.29 -5.43
C GLU A 133 -15.74 -5.06 -4.26
N GLY A 134 -14.86 -4.42 -3.48
CA GLY A 134 -14.19 -5.05 -2.34
C GLY A 134 -12.75 -4.59 -2.17
N GLY A 135 -11.96 -5.35 -1.41
CA GLY A 135 -10.57 -5.03 -1.12
C GLY A 135 -10.43 -4.05 0.06
N PHE A 136 -9.44 -3.18 -0.01
CA PHE A 136 -9.17 -2.20 1.05
C PHE A 136 -9.91 -0.87 0.81
N LEU A 137 -11.24 -0.91 0.77
CA LEU A 137 -12.09 0.27 0.52
C LEU A 137 -11.88 1.40 1.54
N ALA A 138 -11.60 1.06 2.80
CA ALA A 138 -11.28 2.02 3.86
C ALA A 138 -10.03 2.86 3.55
N GLY A 139 -9.16 2.37 2.65
CA GLY A 139 -7.98 3.09 2.19
C GLY A 139 -8.31 4.43 1.52
N PHE A 140 -9.43 4.52 0.81
CA PHE A 140 -9.85 5.77 0.19
C PHE A 140 -10.15 6.83 1.25
N ALA A 141 -10.94 6.48 2.26
CA ALA A 141 -11.28 7.41 3.36
C ALA A 141 -10.03 7.83 4.15
N ALA A 142 -9.11 6.89 4.42
CA ALA A 142 -7.85 7.20 5.10
C ALA A 142 -6.99 8.21 4.32
N ILE A 143 -6.92 8.07 2.98
CA ILE A 143 -6.21 9.02 2.11
C ILE A 143 -6.91 10.39 2.12
N GLU A 144 -8.23 10.40 1.95
CA GLU A 144 -9.05 11.61 1.82
C GLU A 144 -9.13 12.41 3.12
N ALA A 145 -9.00 11.75 4.27
CA ALA A 145 -8.90 12.40 5.58
C ALA A 145 -7.66 13.29 5.74
N ARG A 146 -6.60 13.05 4.96
CA ARG A 146 -5.35 13.83 4.92
C ARG A 146 -4.70 14.03 6.30
N ARG A 147 -4.85 13.05 7.21
CA ARG A 147 -4.27 13.04 8.57
C ARG A 147 -2.88 12.40 8.58
N TYR A 148 -2.03 12.79 7.65
CA TYR A 148 -0.67 12.28 7.52
C TYR A 148 0.27 13.39 7.03
N ARG A 149 1.56 13.25 7.25
CA ARG A 149 2.58 14.09 6.59
C ARG A 149 2.88 13.57 5.18
N LEU A 150 2.98 12.24 5.04
CA LEU A 150 3.10 11.57 3.76
C LEU A 150 2.17 10.37 3.70
N ALA A 151 1.39 10.27 2.65
CA ALA A 151 0.79 9.00 2.23
C ALA A 151 1.50 8.48 0.98
N VAL A 152 1.84 7.19 0.99
CA VAL A 152 2.28 6.46 -0.21
C VAL A 152 1.25 5.39 -0.52
N VAL A 153 0.70 5.47 -1.72
CA VAL A 153 -0.32 4.54 -2.19
C VAL A 153 0.19 3.83 -3.43
N VAL A 154 0.23 2.51 -3.37
CA VAL A 154 0.59 1.70 -4.54
C VAL A 154 -0.61 1.59 -5.46
N VAL A 155 -0.41 2.01 -6.71
CA VAL A 155 -1.42 1.98 -7.77
C VAL A 155 -0.82 1.32 -9.01
N ARG A 156 -1.56 0.41 -9.62
CA ARG A 156 -1.14 -0.21 -10.89
C ARG A 156 -1.04 0.82 -12.01
N PRO A 157 -0.12 0.63 -13.00
CA PRO A 157 0.03 1.58 -14.11
C PRO A 157 -1.28 1.88 -14.85
N GLU A 158 -2.13 0.87 -15.06
CA GLU A 158 -3.43 0.99 -15.74
C GLU A 158 -4.49 1.77 -14.97
N LEU A 159 -4.32 1.95 -13.65
CA LEU A 159 -5.23 2.70 -12.78
C LEU A 159 -4.72 4.10 -12.45
N LEU A 160 -3.54 4.47 -12.94
CA LEU A 160 -2.89 5.69 -12.52
C LEU A 160 -3.69 6.95 -12.90
N ASP A 161 -4.33 6.97 -14.07
CA ASP A 161 -5.16 8.11 -14.47
C ASP A 161 -6.45 8.20 -13.65
N THR A 162 -7.04 7.07 -13.27
CA THR A 162 -8.18 7.02 -12.36
C THR A 162 -7.79 7.54 -10.98
N ALA A 163 -6.65 7.13 -10.46
CA ALA A 163 -6.12 7.62 -9.18
C ALA A 163 -5.82 9.13 -9.21
N ARG A 164 -5.26 9.63 -10.30
CA ARG A 164 -5.01 11.07 -10.50
C ARG A 164 -6.29 11.88 -10.55
N ALA A 165 -7.31 11.36 -11.22
CA ALA A 165 -8.62 12.02 -11.27
C ALA A 165 -9.29 12.04 -9.89
N ARG A 166 -9.17 10.96 -9.11
CA ARG A 166 -9.72 10.87 -7.76
C ARG A 166 -9.01 11.79 -6.77
N TRP A 167 -7.68 11.88 -6.85
CA TRP A 167 -6.85 12.69 -5.95
C TRP A 167 -6.07 13.76 -6.72
N PRO A 168 -6.74 14.80 -7.24
CA PRO A 168 -6.08 15.85 -8.03
C PRO A 168 -5.01 16.63 -7.24
N TRP A 169 -5.00 16.50 -5.91
CA TRP A 169 -4.00 17.09 -5.02
C TRP A 169 -2.76 16.21 -4.79
N PHE A 170 -2.63 15.06 -5.48
CA PHE A 170 -1.42 14.25 -5.36
C PHE A 170 -0.17 15.09 -5.66
N SER A 171 0.89 14.88 -4.87
CA SER A 171 2.10 15.69 -4.96
C SER A 171 3.06 15.17 -6.04
N LEU A 172 3.14 13.84 -6.20
CA LEU A 172 4.17 13.22 -7.01
C LEU A 172 3.79 11.78 -7.37
N ILE A 173 4.33 11.31 -8.50
CA ILE A 173 4.30 9.90 -8.90
C ILE A 173 5.72 9.37 -8.85
N TYR A 174 5.95 8.33 -8.01
CA TYR A 174 7.15 7.52 -8.07
C TYR A 174 6.89 6.29 -8.95
N ASP A 175 7.81 6.04 -9.86
CA ASP A 175 7.72 4.93 -10.81
C ASP A 175 8.94 4.03 -10.65
N LYS A 176 8.70 2.78 -10.30
CA LYS A 176 9.76 1.77 -10.07
C LYS A 176 10.41 1.29 -11.37
N ASP A 177 9.84 1.61 -12.51
CA ASP A 177 10.39 1.25 -13.83
C ASP A 177 11.26 2.38 -14.41
N ILE A 178 11.38 3.52 -13.71
CA ILE A 178 12.29 4.62 -14.03
C ILE A 178 13.54 4.53 -13.15
N SER A 179 14.69 4.55 -13.79
CA SER A 179 16.03 4.58 -13.17
C SER A 179 16.49 6.00 -12.88
#